data_4403b99d7309e19658fb8ef10835a1cb
#
_entry.id   4403b99d7309e19658fb8ef10835a1cb
#
_cell.length_a   1.000
_cell.length_b   1.000
_cell.length_c   1.000
_cell.angle_alpha   90.00
_cell.angle_beta   90.00
_cell.angle_gamma   90.00
#
_symmetry.space_group_name_H-M   'P 1'
#
loop_
_entity.id
_entity.type
_entity.pdbx_description
1 polymer ?
#
loop_
_entity_poly.entity_id
_entity_poly.type
_entity_poly.pdbx_seq_one_letter_code
_entity_poly.pdbx_strand_id
1 'polypeptide(L)'
;MKKNLSHGMDRRTFLKASGAIGLGAVGTFSTPGSTSASSDPQPAEKGSGEMIDMFPHILPAKYQEALLKKAKPCYYLEANRLRPALANLEERLKFMDKVEGLREVLTLGSPPPEYALSRKDAVDLVRMANDQMAELVNKYPDRFPAAVASLPMNDVEASLREIDRAVKELKLKGIQIFTSINGRALDRPEFFPIYEKMAQYDLPIWLHPCRDQNVPDYPDEKAAKYGLFLFFGWPYETTLALGRLVFSGVMEKYPTLRWIAHHCGAMIPFLTARIAPQPLQDGEITKLTKPPIEYFRRIYADTVLGGNTASMMCGYAFFGADHMLFGTDYPYPGDAAHEAIIEAIGRMKITGEEKAKIFSKNAKQLLKLA
;
A
#
# COMPACT_ATOMS: atom_id res chain seq x y z
N MET A 1 53.00 6.34 12.97
CA MET A 1 52.28 7.19 12.03
C MET A 1 50.98 6.48 11.61
N LYS A 2 49.87 6.83 12.23
CA LYS A 2 48.55 6.31 11.88
C LYS A 2 47.85 7.39 11.04
N LYS A 3 47.51 7.10 9.78
CA LYS A 3 46.65 7.96 8.97
C LYS A 3 45.21 7.46 9.13
N ASN A 4 44.39 8.27 9.78
CA ASN A 4 42.93 8.17 9.77
C ASN A 4 42.42 8.58 8.40
N LEU A 5 41.69 7.72 7.72
CA LEU A 5 40.85 8.05 6.58
C LEU A 5 39.38 7.85 6.98
N SER A 6 38.76 8.90 7.55
CA SER A 6 37.31 9.02 7.69
C SER A 6 36.82 9.76 6.47
N HIS A 7 36.28 9.02 5.49
CA HIS A 7 35.45 9.62 4.43
C HIS A 7 34.00 9.29 4.73
N GLY A 8 33.39 10.09 5.57
CA GLY A 8 31.94 10.15 5.71
C GLY A 8 31.39 11.05 4.59
N MET A 9 30.53 10.51 3.77
CA MET A 9 29.77 11.29 2.79
C MET A 9 28.91 12.30 3.55
N ASP A 10 29.02 13.60 3.24
CA ASP A 10 28.27 14.63 3.93
C ASP A 10 26.76 14.56 3.59
N ARG A 11 25.93 15.05 4.49
CA ARG A 11 24.46 15.06 4.34
C ARG A 11 23.97 15.76 3.06
N ARG A 12 24.69 16.74 2.56
CA ARG A 12 24.32 17.47 1.33
C ARG A 12 24.57 16.65 0.07
N THR A 13 25.62 15.84 0.07
CA THR A 13 25.94 14.94 -1.05
C THR A 13 24.96 13.78 -1.13
N PHE A 14 24.49 13.25 0.01
CA PHE A 14 23.45 12.22 0.05
C PHE A 14 22.09 12.73 -0.45
N LEU A 15 21.69 13.94 -0.04
CA LEU A 15 20.42 14.54 -0.49
C LEU A 15 20.42 14.90 -1.99
N LYS A 16 21.58 15.24 -2.56
CA LYS A 16 21.71 15.45 -4.01
C LYS A 16 21.64 14.14 -4.80
N ALA A 17 22.16 13.05 -4.27
CA ALA A 17 22.08 11.74 -4.91
C ALA A 17 20.64 11.15 -4.88
N SER A 18 19.88 11.44 -3.84
CA SER A 18 18.47 10.98 -3.71
C SER A 18 17.48 11.83 -4.52
N GLY A 19 17.83 13.06 -4.88
CA GLY A 19 17.00 13.97 -5.68
C GLY A 19 17.21 13.86 -7.19
N ALA A 20 18.18 13.06 -7.66
CA ALA A 20 18.57 12.97 -9.06
C ALA A 20 18.11 11.68 -9.77
N ILE A 21 17.18 10.92 -9.17
CA ILE A 21 16.50 9.79 -9.85
C ILE A 21 15.16 10.27 -10.41
N GLY A 22 15.24 11.35 -11.16
CA GLY A 22 14.19 11.82 -12.02
C GLY A 22 14.81 12.23 -13.35
N LEU A 23 14.55 11.48 -14.42
CA LEU A 23 14.96 11.77 -15.81
C LEU A 23 16.45 11.57 -16.11
N GLY A 24 16.82 10.36 -16.46
CA GLY A 24 18.13 10.01 -16.99
C GLY A 24 18.06 8.93 -18.07
N ALA A 25 18.01 9.38 -19.32
CA ALA A 25 18.46 8.72 -20.56
C ALA A 25 18.19 7.22 -20.73
N VAL A 26 17.20 6.91 -21.57
CA VAL A 26 17.09 5.63 -22.29
C VAL A 26 18.34 5.45 -23.15
N GLY A 27 19.30 4.68 -22.66
CA GLY A 27 20.40 4.16 -23.45
C GLY A 27 19.92 3.05 -24.35
N THR A 28 19.95 3.27 -25.66
CA THR A 28 19.63 2.26 -26.68
C THR A 28 20.71 1.17 -26.68
N PHE A 29 20.37 -0.01 -26.17
CA PHE A 29 21.15 -1.22 -26.47
C PHE A 29 20.65 -1.80 -27.79
N SER A 30 21.47 -1.69 -28.83
CA SER A 30 21.24 -2.35 -30.12
C SER A 30 21.58 -3.83 -30.02
N THR A 31 20.59 -4.71 -30.14
CA THR A 31 20.80 -6.13 -30.39
C THR A 31 20.61 -6.41 -31.89
N PRO A 32 21.39 -7.31 -32.50
CA PRO A 32 21.24 -7.62 -33.92
C PRO A 32 20.03 -8.54 -34.19
N GLY A 33 19.21 -8.09 -35.08
CA GLY A 33 18.37 -8.79 -36.04
C GLY A 33 17.55 -10.01 -35.61
N SER A 34 16.25 -9.76 -35.33
CA SER A 34 15.21 -10.69 -35.73
C SER A 34 14.07 -9.89 -36.36
N THR A 35 13.81 -10.16 -37.63
CA THR A 35 12.67 -9.63 -38.37
C THR A 35 11.40 -10.26 -37.86
N SER A 36 10.64 -9.54 -37.07
CA SER A 36 9.24 -9.84 -36.80
C SER A 36 8.41 -8.59 -37.08
N ALA A 37 7.32 -8.76 -37.83
CA ALA A 37 6.43 -7.73 -38.26
C ALA A 37 6.01 -6.79 -37.09
N SER A 38 6.36 -5.52 -37.21
CA SER A 38 5.90 -4.45 -36.33
C SER A 38 4.43 -4.17 -36.66
N SER A 39 3.51 -4.67 -35.85
CA SER A 39 2.24 -3.98 -35.69
C SER A 39 2.52 -2.81 -34.77
N ASP A 40 2.40 -1.58 -35.26
CA ASP A 40 2.44 -0.38 -34.44
C ASP A 40 1.50 -0.53 -33.24
N PRO A 41 1.95 -0.19 -32.02
CA PRO A 41 1.03 -0.19 -30.88
C PRO A 41 -0.04 0.87 -31.16
N GLN A 42 -1.29 0.44 -31.29
CA GLN A 42 -2.40 1.39 -31.32
C GLN A 42 -2.31 2.31 -30.10
N PRO A 43 -2.57 3.62 -30.25
CA PRO A 43 -2.67 4.53 -29.12
C PRO A 43 -3.63 3.94 -28.08
N ALA A 44 -3.17 3.87 -26.81
CA ALA A 44 -4.03 3.44 -25.73
C ALA A 44 -5.30 4.31 -25.77
N GLU A 45 -6.47 3.70 -25.89
CA GLU A 45 -7.72 4.40 -25.67
C GLU A 45 -7.63 5.04 -24.29
N LYS A 46 -7.59 6.37 -24.23
CA LYS A 46 -7.71 7.10 -22.97
C LYS A 46 -9.04 6.68 -22.37
N GLY A 47 -9.01 5.88 -21.32
CA GLY A 47 -10.18 5.47 -20.59
C GLY A 47 -10.89 6.73 -20.06
N SER A 48 -11.89 7.21 -20.76
CA SER A 48 -12.76 8.33 -20.36
C SER A 48 -13.77 7.86 -19.33
N GLY A 49 -13.33 7.17 -18.29
CA GLY A 49 -14.18 6.57 -17.27
C GLY A 49 -13.77 6.94 -15.88
N GLU A 50 -14.69 6.73 -14.94
CA GLU A 50 -14.43 6.92 -13.51
C GLU A 50 -13.29 6.02 -13.03
N MET A 51 -12.37 6.61 -12.26
CA MET A 51 -11.25 5.93 -11.59
C MET A 51 -11.36 6.15 -10.09
N ILE A 52 -11.27 5.09 -9.30
CA ILE A 52 -11.28 5.15 -7.84
C ILE A 52 -9.94 4.61 -7.34
N ASP A 53 -9.06 5.51 -6.95
CA ASP A 53 -7.78 5.17 -6.35
C ASP A 53 -7.99 4.64 -4.93
N MET A 54 -7.63 3.38 -4.72
CA MET A 54 -7.83 2.67 -3.46
C MET A 54 -6.62 2.74 -2.51
N PHE A 55 -5.51 3.29 -2.98
CA PHE A 55 -4.28 3.41 -2.19
C PHE A 55 -3.54 4.75 -2.39
N PRO A 56 -4.24 5.90 -2.35
CA PRO A 56 -3.59 7.19 -2.21
C PRO A 56 -3.34 7.46 -0.73
N HIS A 57 -2.34 8.26 -0.40
CA HIS A 57 -1.99 8.60 0.97
C HIS A 57 -2.21 10.07 1.30
N ILE A 58 -2.67 10.34 2.51
CA ILE A 58 -2.83 11.70 3.05
C ILE A 58 -2.27 11.77 4.47
N LEU A 59 -1.74 12.91 4.84
CA LEU A 59 -1.46 13.31 6.22
C LEU A 59 -2.28 14.57 6.51
N PRO A 60 -3.51 14.47 7.00
CA PRO A 60 -4.35 15.64 7.22
C PRO A 60 -3.61 16.72 8.02
N ALA A 61 -3.79 17.99 7.67
CA ALA A 61 -2.88 19.09 8.08
C ALA A 61 -2.65 19.18 9.59
N LYS A 62 -3.71 19.13 10.41
CA LYS A 62 -3.58 19.18 11.88
C LYS A 62 -2.88 17.93 12.42
N TYR A 63 -3.18 16.77 11.83
CA TYR A 63 -2.49 15.52 12.17
C TYR A 63 -1.00 15.62 11.86
N GLN A 64 -0.62 16.08 10.66
CA GLN A 64 0.78 16.24 10.28
C GLN A 64 1.53 17.19 11.21
N GLU A 65 0.93 18.34 11.56
CA GLU A 65 1.51 19.30 12.50
C GLU A 65 1.76 18.65 13.88
N ALA A 66 0.80 17.92 14.40
CA ALA A 66 0.91 17.23 15.67
C ALA A 66 1.92 16.07 15.62
N LEU A 67 1.94 15.30 14.51
CA LEU A 67 2.90 14.23 14.26
C LEU A 67 4.33 14.76 14.29
N LEU A 68 4.63 15.85 13.58
CA LEU A 68 5.96 16.45 13.54
C LEU A 68 6.45 16.95 14.92
N LYS A 69 5.54 17.33 15.81
CA LYS A 69 5.88 17.76 17.18
C LYS A 69 6.16 16.58 18.12
N LYS A 70 5.53 15.42 17.90
CA LYS A 70 5.49 14.33 18.87
C LYS A 70 6.24 13.07 18.41
N ALA A 71 6.38 12.87 17.10
CA ALA A 71 6.97 11.66 16.56
C ALA A 71 8.47 11.58 16.78
N LYS A 72 8.95 10.38 16.99
CA LYS A 72 10.38 10.06 16.96
C LYS A 72 10.93 10.32 15.56
N PRO A 73 12.14 10.88 15.43
CA PRO A 73 12.80 11.03 14.13
C PRO A 73 12.89 9.69 13.38
N CYS A 74 12.45 9.66 12.14
CA CYS A 74 12.50 8.46 11.31
C CYS A 74 12.52 8.83 9.82
N TYR A 75 12.91 7.86 8.98
CA TYR A 75 12.95 8.01 7.53
C TYR A 75 11.65 8.57 6.93
N TYR A 76 10.51 8.09 7.39
CA TYR A 76 9.21 8.48 6.84
C TYR A 76 8.92 9.98 6.97
N LEU A 77 9.31 10.60 8.09
CA LEU A 77 9.10 12.03 8.30
C LEU A 77 9.92 12.87 7.31
N GLU A 78 11.16 12.45 7.04
CA GLU A 78 12.02 13.13 6.06
C GLU A 78 11.47 12.93 4.63
N ALA A 79 11.02 11.72 4.28
CA ALA A 79 10.42 11.43 2.99
C ALA A 79 9.14 12.25 2.76
N ASN A 80 8.32 12.44 3.80
CA ASN A 80 7.06 13.18 3.72
C ASN A 80 7.26 14.67 3.46
N ARG A 81 8.36 15.26 3.94
CA ARG A 81 8.70 16.68 3.67
C ARG A 81 8.86 17.01 2.19
N LEU A 82 9.17 16.00 1.39
CA LEU A 82 9.34 16.12 -0.05
C LEU A 82 8.03 15.94 -0.84
N ARG A 83 6.91 15.78 -0.14
CA ARG A 83 5.60 15.48 -0.74
C ARG A 83 4.51 16.39 -0.14
N PRO A 84 4.47 17.66 -0.53
CA PRO A 84 3.52 18.61 0.04
C PRO A 84 2.06 18.18 -0.15
N ALA A 85 1.70 17.52 -1.24
CA ALA A 85 0.35 17.02 -1.48
C ALA A 85 -0.15 15.98 -0.44
N LEU A 86 0.72 15.48 0.44
CA LEU A 86 0.28 14.69 1.60
C LEU A 86 -0.59 15.51 2.56
N ALA A 87 -0.28 16.80 2.77
CA ALA A 87 -1.00 17.64 3.72
C ALA A 87 -1.61 18.90 3.10
N ASN A 88 -1.12 19.32 1.95
CA ASN A 88 -1.65 20.45 1.22
C ASN A 88 -2.81 20.00 0.32
N LEU A 89 -4.03 20.20 0.82
CA LEU A 89 -5.24 19.82 0.10
C LEU A 89 -5.40 20.56 -1.24
N GLU A 90 -4.98 21.81 -1.32
CA GLU A 90 -5.09 22.60 -2.56
C GLU A 90 -4.21 22.01 -3.67
N GLU A 91 -2.97 21.63 -3.35
CA GLU A 91 -2.09 20.93 -4.30
C GLU A 91 -2.68 19.59 -4.75
N ARG A 92 -3.24 18.82 -3.80
CA ARG A 92 -3.89 17.56 -4.13
C ARG A 92 -5.08 17.74 -5.07
N LEU A 93 -5.97 18.69 -4.78
CA LEU A 93 -7.12 18.95 -5.64
C LEU A 93 -6.70 19.46 -7.04
N LYS A 94 -5.68 20.32 -7.11
CA LYS A 94 -5.09 20.74 -8.41
C LYS A 94 -4.51 19.56 -9.21
N PHE A 95 -3.92 18.59 -8.54
CA PHE A 95 -3.47 17.37 -9.20
C PHE A 95 -4.68 16.57 -9.72
N MET A 96 -5.67 16.32 -8.88
CA MET A 96 -6.89 15.58 -9.27
C MET A 96 -7.63 16.24 -10.43
N ASP A 97 -7.60 17.58 -10.54
CA ASP A 97 -8.21 18.33 -11.63
C ASP A 97 -7.53 18.07 -12.99
N LYS A 98 -6.29 17.62 -13.00
CA LYS A 98 -5.58 17.22 -14.24
C LYS A 98 -5.95 15.82 -14.72
N VAL A 99 -6.54 15.00 -13.85
CA VAL A 99 -6.87 13.59 -14.15
C VAL A 99 -8.37 13.42 -14.15
N GLU A 100 -8.96 13.42 -15.34
CA GLU A 100 -10.42 13.31 -15.50
C GLU A 100 -10.96 12.02 -14.87
N GLY A 101 -12.05 12.15 -14.10
CA GLY A 101 -12.71 11.02 -13.46
C GLY A 101 -12.03 10.44 -12.23
N LEU A 102 -10.89 11.03 -11.76
CA LEU A 102 -10.19 10.55 -10.58
C LEU A 102 -10.93 10.89 -9.29
N ARG A 103 -11.16 9.85 -8.49
CA ARG A 103 -11.63 9.90 -7.10
C ARG A 103 -10.67 9.10 -6.23
N GLU A 104 -10.54 9.46 -4.96
CA GLU A 104 -9.58 8.82 -4.05
C GLU A 104 -10.25 8.32 -2.77
N VAL A 105 -10.00 7.08 -2.40
CA VAL A 105 -10.32 6.53 -1.07
C VAL A 105 -9.17 6.86 -0.13
N LEU A 106 -9.35 7.84 0.75
CA LEU A 106 -8.27 8.36 1.58
C LEU A 106 -7.74 7.31 2.55
N THR A 107 -6.42 7.08 2.53
CA THR A 107 -5.69 6.27 3.50
C THR A 107 -4.60 7.10 4.18
N LEU A 108 -4.32 6.82 5.47
CA LEU A 108 -3.28 7.56 6.19
C LEU A 108 -1.89 7.16 5.69
N GLY A 109 -1.06 8.16 5.37
CA GLY A 109 0.33 7.95 4.96
C GLY A 109 1.24 7.53 6.13
N SER A 110 2.39 6.96 5.78
CA SER A 110 3.44 6.61 6.75
C SER A 110 3.99 7.84 7.49
N PRO A 111 4.53 7.70 8.73
CA PRO A 111 4.86 6.44 9.42
C PRO A 111 3.65 5.78 10.08
N PRO A 112 3.74 4.45 10.39
CA PRO A 112 2.76 3.81 11.27
C PRO A 112 2.66 4.56 12.60
N PRO A 113 1.44 4.89 13.08
CA PRO A 113 1.28 5.63 14.34
C PRO A 113 1.97 4.95 15.53
N GLU A 114 1.83 3.64 15.64
CA GLU A 114 2.42 2.84 16.72
C GLU A 114 3.94 2.79 16.67
N TYR A 115 4.55 2.99 15.50
CA TYR A 115 6.00 3.04 15.33
C TYR A 115 6.57 4.41 15.74
N ALA A 116 5.90 5.49 15.32
CA ALA A 116 6.44 6.84 15.46
C ALA A 116 6.09 7.51 16.80
N LEU A 117 5.00 7.10 17.45
CA LEU A 117 4.39 7.79 18.59
C LEU A 117 4.42 6.94 19.86
N SER A 118 4.28 7.60 21.02
CA SER A 118 3.95 6.92 22.27
C SER A 118 2.56 6.29 22.16
N ARG A 119 2.26 5.29 23.02
CA ARG A 119 0.93 4.63 23.02
C ARG A 119 -0.20 5.64 23.17
N LYS A 120 -0.07 6.61 24.09
CA LYS A 120 -1.07 7.66 24.30
C LYS A 120 -1.20 8.58 23.09
N ASP A 121 -0.08 9.07 22.57
CA ASP A 121 -0.11 9.97 21.41
C ASP A 121 -0.65 9.29 20.16
N ALA A 122 -0.39 7.99 19.97
CA ALA A 122 -0.95 7.21 18.86
C ALA A 122 -2.49 7.19 18.94
N VAL A 123 -3.07 6.97 20.13
CA VAL A 123 -4.53 7.01 20.32
C VAL A 123 -5.11 8.38 19.97
N ASP A 124 -4.51 9.44 20.51
CA ASP A 124 -5.01 10.81 20.33
C ASP A 124 -4.89 11.27 18.86
N LEU A 125 -3.73 11.00 18.23
CA LEU A 125 -3.45 11.45 16.87
C LEU A 125 -4.19 10.64 15.81
N VAL A 126 -4.37 9.34 16.02
CA VAL A 126 -5.17 8.50 15.11
C VAL A 126 -6.62 8.98 15.07
N ARG A 127 -7.22 9.30 16.23
CA ARG A 127 -8.57 9.86 16.27
C ARG A 127 -8.65 11.16 15.48
N MET A 128 -7.68 12.06 15.68
CA MET A 128 -7.59 13.33 14.93
C MET A 128 -7.47 13.10 13.43
N ALA A 129 -6.66 12.13 12.98
CA ALA A 129 -6.50 11.82 11.57
C ALA A 129 -7.81 11.29 10.95
N ASN A 130 -8.48 10.36 11.64
CA ASN A 130 -9.74 9.77 11.19
C ASN A 130 -10.85 10.84 11.11
N ASP A 131 -10.94 11.74 12.10
CA ASP A 131 -11.89 12.86 12.09
C ASP A 131 -11.67 13.76 10.87
N GLN A 132 -10.44 14.18 10.62
CA GLN A 132 -10.12 15.03 9.47
C GLN A 132 -10.35 14.34 8.13
N MET A 133 -10.06 13.04 8.00
CA MET A 133 -10.37 12.29 6.77
C MET A 133 -11.88 12.20 6.55
N ALA A 134 -12.67 11.97 7.61
CA ALA A 134 -14.13 11.98 7.52
C ALA A 134 -14.68 13.37 7.14
N GLU A 135 -14.10 14.45 7.70
CA GLU A 135 -14.43 15.83 7.31
C GLU A 135 -14.18 16.07 5.82
N LEU A 136 -13.07 15.57 5.27
CA LEU A 136 -12.74 15.71 3.85
C LEU A 136 -13.73 14.96 2.96
N VAL A 137 -14.11 13.73 3.32
CA VAL A 137 -15.15 12.94 2.61
C VAL A 137 -16.47 13.69 2.60
N ASN A 138 -16.90 14.24 3.73
CA ASN A 138 -18.14 14.99 3.83
C ASN A 138 -18.11 16.31 3.03
N LYS A 139 -16.96 16.97 2.98
CA LYS A 139 -16.81 18.26 2.31
C LYS A 139 -16.62 18.13 0.79
N TYR A 140 -15.99 17.06 0.33
CA TYR A 140 -15.64 16.83 -1.07
C TYR A 140 -16.04 15.42 -1.54
N PRO A 141 -17.33 15.03 -1.45
CA PRO A 141 -17.77 13.66 -1.73
C PRO A 141 -17.52 13.23 -3.19
N ASP A 142 -17.49 14.17 -4.12
CA ASP A 142 -17.18 13.89 -5.53
C ASP A 142 -15.70 13.61 -5.78
N ARG A 143 -14.82 14.02 -4.86
CA ARG A 143 -13.37 13.78 -4.91
C ARG A 143 -12.96 12.61 -4.02
N PHE A 144 -13.52 12.54 -2.82
CA PHE A 144 -13.21 11.54 -1.81
C PHE A 144 -14.47 10.75 -1.46
N PRO A 145 -14.77 9.66 -2.20
CA PRO A 145 -16.00 8.87 -1.99
C PRO A 145 -15.98 8.10 -0.66
N ALA A 146 -14.81 7.91 -0.08
CA ALA A 146 -14.62 7.22 1.19
C ALA A 146 -13.25 7.54 1.83
N ALA A 147 -13.11 7.15 3.08
CA ALA A 147 -11.82 7.09 3.77
C ALA A 147 -11.74 5.81 4.61
N VAL A 148 -10.51 5.47 4.99
CA VAL A 148 -10.14 4.26 5.73
C VAL A 148 -9.54 4.66 7.06
N ALA A 149 -10.01 4.04 8.15
CA ALA A 149 -9.54 4.37 9.48
C ALA A 149 -8.10 3.86 9.70
N SER A 150 -7.24 4.70 10.25
CA SER A 150 -6.01 4.25 10.90
C SER A 150 -6.32 3.80 12.33
N LEU A 151 -5.46 2.96 12.91
CA LEU A 151 -5.64 2.43 14.26
C LEU A 151 -4.38 2.59 15.11
N PRO A 152 -4.51 2.82 16.44
CA PRO A 152 -3.39 2.77 17.37
C PRO A 152 -3.05 1.32 17.73
N MET A 153 -2.47 0.56 16.79
CA MET A 153 -2.30 -0.90 16.89
C MET A 153 -1.43 -1.39 18.05
N ASN A 154 -0.70 -0.49 18.73
CA ASN A 154 -0.01 -0.79 20.01
C ASN A 154 -0.95 -0.78 21.22
N ASP A 155 -2.24 -0.50 21.02
CA ASP A 155 -3.33 -0.56 22.01
C ASP A 155 -4.56 -1.20 21.37
N VAL A 156 -4.71 -2.52 21.54
CA VAL A 156 -5.80 -3.29 20.92
C VAL A 156 -7.17 -2.81 21.38
N GLU A 157 -7.33 -2.51 22.68
CA GLU A 157 -8.61 -2.04 23.21
C GLU A 157 -8.99 -0.65 22.66
N ALA A 158 -8.01 0.26 22.56
CA ALA A 158 -8.24 1.55 21.93
C ALA A 158 -8.56 1.39 20.43
N SER A 159 -7.90 0.44 19.75
CA SER A 159 -8.19 0.10 18.36
C SER A 159 -9.61 -0.40 18.17
N LEU A 160 -10.09 -1.27 19.05
CA LEU A 160 -11.47 -1.78 19.01
C LEU A 160 -12.51 -0.68 19.21
N ARG A 161 -12.26 0.24 20.15
CA ARG A 161 -13.14 1.42 20.34
C ARG A 161 -13.11 2.35 19.13
N GLU A 162 -11.93 2.55 18.53
CA GLU A 162 -11.80 3.41 17.36
C GLU A 162 -12.44 2.80 16.10
N ILE A 163 -12.39 1.47 15.92
CA ILE A 163 -13.13 0.80 14.85
C ILE A 163 -14.65 1.06 15.00
N ASP A 164 -15.21 0.89 16.21
CA ASP A 164 -16.62 1.15 16.44
C ASP A 164 -17.00 2.60 16.10
N ARG A 165 -16.18 3.56 16.53
CA ARG A 165 -16.39 4.99 16.25
C ARG A 165 -16.25 5.29 14.75
N ALA A 166 -15.18 4.82 14.12
CA ALA A 166 -14.91 5.04 12.72
C ALA A 166 -16.03 4.53 11.82
N VAL A 167 -16.57 3.35 12.11
CA VAL A 167 -17.65 2.75 11.32
C VAL A 167 -19.00 3.39 11.64
N LYS A 168 -19.35 3.53 12.92
CA LYS A 168 -20.70 3.95 13.32
C LYS A 168 -20.92 5.46 13.24
N GLU A 169 -19.90 6.26 13.60
CA GLU A 169 -20.02 7.70 13.68
C GLU A 169 -19.43 8.38 12.43
N LEU A 170 -18.20 8.02 12.05
CA LEU A 170 -17.49 8.65 10.93
C LEU A 170 -17.80 8.03 9.56
N LYS A 171 -18.49 6.87 9.50
CA LYS A 171 -18.87 6.16 8.27
C LYS A 171 -17.68 5.75 7.39
N LEU A 172 -16.50 5.55 8.00
CA LEU A 172 -15.32 5.06 7.29
C LEU A 172 -15.52 3.63 6.80
N LYS A 173 -14.88 3.29 5.67
CA LYS A 173 -15.21 2.09 4.88
C LYS A 173 -14.24 0.92 5.08
N GLY A 174 -13.45 0.94 6.13
CA GLY A 174 -12.49 -0.10 6.48
C GLY A 174 -11.42 0.41 7.41
N ILE A 175 -10.39 -0.39 7.61
CA ILE A 175 -9.20 -0.01 8.38
C ILE A 175 -7.93 -0.23 7.58
N GLN A 176 -6.90 0.55 7.84
CA GLN A 176 -5.54 0.31 7.38
C GLN A 176 -4.67 -0.12 8.56
N ILE A 177 -3.92 -1.22 8.37
CA ILE A 177 -2.90 -1.70 9.29
C ILE A 177 -1.58 -1.94 8.55
N PHE A 178 -0.49 -2.03 9.30
CA PHE A 178 0.83 -2.29 8.73
C PHE A 178 1.25 -3.75 8.87
N THR A 179 2.20 -4.21 8.06
CA THR A 179 2.64 -5.62 8.00
C THR A 179 3.24 -6.16 9.29
N SER A 180 3.69 -5.26 10.17
CA SER A 180 4.07 -5.61 11.55
C SER A 180 3.72 -4.49 12.51
N ILE A 181 3.38 -4.83 13.74
CA ILE A 181 3.07 -3.88 14.80
C ILE A 181 4.26 -3.80 15.75
N ASN A 182 5.16 -2.84 15.52
CA ASN A 182 6.42 -2.74 16.26
C ASN A 182 7.20 -4.06 16.23
N GLY A 183 7.32 -4.68 15.05
CA GLY A 183 8.01 -5.96 14.85
C GLY A 183 7.19 -7.20 15.26
N ARG A 184 5.96 -7.04 15.77
CA ARG A 184 5.07 -8.16 16.10
C ARG A 184 4.26 -8.57 14.90
N ALA A 185 4.24 -9.87 14.62
CA ALA A 185 3.52 -10.44 13.49
C ALA A 185 2.00 -10.34 13.67
N LEU A 186 1.28 -10.19 12.56
CA LEU A 186 -0.17 -9.99 12.56
C LEU A 186 -0.99 -11.23 12.94
N ASP A 187 -0.43 -12.42 12.86
CA ASP A 187 -1.06 -13.69 13.25
C ASP A 187 -1.03 -13.97 14.77
N ARG A 188 -0.55 -13.01 15.57
CA ARG A 188 -0.58 -13.15 17.03
C ARG A 188 -2.02 -13.07 17.56
N PRO A 189 -2.41 -13.92 18.53
CA PRO A 189 -3.78 -13.98 19.06
C PRO A 189 -4.30 -12.65 19.59
N GLU A 190 -3.44 -11.77 20.05
CA GLU A 190 -3.81 -10.45 20.57
C GLU A 190 -4.52 -9.56 19.53
N PHE A 191 -4.29 -9.78 18.21
CA PHE A 191 -4.93 -9.03 17.14
C PHE A 191 -6.25 -9.64 16.64
N PHE A 192 -6.58 -10.87 17.03
CA PHE A 192 -7.79 -11.56 16.56
C PHE A 192 -9.10 -10.80 16.85
N PRO A 193 -9.26 -10.10 17.99
CA PRO A 193 -10.47 -9.29 18.22
C PRO A 193 -10.70 -8.20 17.17
N ILE A 194 -9.61 -7.66 16.56
CA ILE A 194 -9.71 -6.69 15.46
C ILE A 194 -10.27 -7.36 14.21
N TYR A 195 -9.79 -8.55 13.87
CA TYR A 195 -10.25 -9.30 12.71
C TYR A 195 -11.71 -9.74 12.85
N GLU A 196 -12.07 -10.21 14.04
CA GLU A 196 -13.44 -10.57 14.35
C GLU A 196 -14.39 -9.37 14.19
N LYS A 197 -14.01 -8.21 14.74
CA LYS A 197 -14.80 -6.99 14.63
C LYS A 197 -14.94 -6.52 13.17
N MET A 198 -13.86 -6.57 12.37
CA MET A 198 -13.92 -6.21 10.95
C MET A 198 -14.78 -7.19 10.14
N ALA A 199 -14.72 -8.48 10.46
CA ALA A 199 -15.59 -9.48 9.84
C ALA A 199 -17.08 -9.24 10.19
N GLN A 200 -17.40 -8.86 11.44
CA GLN A 200 -18.77 -8.49 11.87
C GLN A 200 -19.31 -7.26 11.12
N TYR A 201 -18.46 -6.27 10.84
CA TYR A 201 -18.85 -5.09 10.05
C TYR A 201 -18.89 -5.34 8.55
N ASP A 202 -18.40 -6.48 8.08
CA ASP A 202 -18.27 -6.80 6.65
C ASP A 202 -17.49 -5.70 5.89
N LEU A 203 -16.37 -5.25 6.49
CA LEU A 203 -15.50 -4.21 5.94
C LEU A 203 -14.08 -4.72 5.73
N PRO A 204 -13.38 -4.24 4.67
CA PRO A 204 -12.04 -4.71 4.34
C PRO A 204 -10.95 -4.13 5.24
N ILE A 205 -9.81 -4.80 5.22
CA ILE A 205 -8.55 -4.37 5.84
C ILE A 205 -7.53 -4.08 4.75
N TRP A 206 -7.01 -2.85 4.71
CA TRP A 206 -5.84 -2.47 3.91
C TRP A 206 -4.57 -2.87 4.63
N LEU A 207 -3.70 -3.57 3.95
CA LEU A 207 -2.41 -4.00 4.46
C LEU A 207 -1.29 -3.22 3.78
N HIS A 208 -0.67 -2.31 4.52
CA HIS A 208 0.45 -1.49 4.04
C HIS A 208 1.79 -2.05 4.55
N PRO A 209 2.84 -2.11 3.72
CA PRO A 209 4.15 -2.55 4.17
C PRO A 209 4.77 -1.62 5.21
N CYS A 210 5.55 -2.20 6.12
CA CYS A 210 6.37 -1.46 7.07
C CYS A 210 7.68 -2.21 7.34
N ARG A 211 8.79 -1.60 6.92
CA ARG A 211 10.14 -2.02 7.30
C ARG A 211 10.98 -0.77 7.49
N ASP A 212 11.61 -0.67 8.64
CA ASP A 212 12.49 0.47 8.94
C ASP A 212 13.84 0.32 8.27
N GLN A 213 14.46 1.44 7.88
CA GLN A 213 15.82 1.47 7.35
C GLN A 213 16.88 0.94 8.33
N ASN A 214 16.58 0.96 9.63
CA ASN A 214 17.48 0.44 10.68
C ASN A 214 17.40 -1.08 10.84
N VAL A 215 16.50 -1.75 10.10
CA VAL A 215 16.53 -3.22 9.98
C VAL A 215 17.59 -3.58 8.96
N PRO A 216 18.73 -4.18 9.35
CA PRO A 216 19.85 -4.42 8.46
C PRO A 216 19.50 -5.44 7.37
N ASP A 217 20.20 -5.36 6.23
CA ASP A 217 20.11 -6.35 5.16
C ASP A 217 20.86 -7.64 5.54
N TYR A 218 21.97 -7.52 6.28
CA TYR A 218 22.79 -8.63 6.80
C TYR A 218 23.04 -8.49 8.30
N PRO A 219 23.21 -9.60 9.04
CA PRO A 219 23.33 -9.58 10.50
C PRO A 219 24.51 -8.77 11.07
N ASP A 220 25.57 -8.56 10.30
CA ASP A 220 26.76 -7.79 10.70
C ASP A 220 26.64 -6.29 10.39
N GLU A 221 25.54 -5.87 9.79
CA GLU A 221 25.27 -4.48 9.45
C GLU A 221 24.41 -3.79 10.52
N LYS A 222 24.45 -2.47 10.57
CA LYS A 222 23.65 -1.66 11.50
C LYS A 222 22.33 -1.17 10.91
N ALA A 223 22.22 -1.13 9.58
CA ALA A 223 21.07 -0.61 8.85
C ALA A 223 21.09 -1.16 7.43
N ALA A 224 19.92 -1.14 6.78
CA ALA A 224 19.78 -1.42 5.35
C ALA A 224 20.56 -0.40 4.52
N LYS A 225 21.08 -0.83 3.38
CA LYS A 225 21.82 0.00 2.43
C LYS A 225 21.05 0.18 1.14
N TYR A 226 21.45 1.20 0.36
CA TYR A 226 20.96 1.43 -1.02
C TYR A 226 19.43 1.56 -1.16
N GLY A 227 18.71 1.83 -0.09
CA GLY A 227 17.26 1.86 -0.10
C GLY A 227 16.59 0.48 -0.23
N LEU A 228 17.32 -0.63 -0.04
CA LEU A 228 16.81 -1.99 -0.23
C LEU A 228 15.66 -2.33 0.72
N PHE A 229 15.61 -1.73 1.90
CA PHE A 229 14.47 -1.86 2.82
C PHE A 229 13.14 -1.43 2.18
N LEU A 230 13.18 -0.44 1.26
CA LEU A 230 12.02 0.06 0.52
C LEU A 230 11.76 -0.81 -0.72
N PHE A 231 12.77 -0.98 -1.60
CA PHE A 231 12.57 -1.62 -2.90
C PHE A 231 12.26 -3.11 -2.81
N PHE A 232 12.90 -3.84 -1.91
CA PHE A 232 12.71 -5.27 -1.73
C PHE A 232 12.15 -5.63 -0.36
N GLY A 233 12.51 -4.86 0.67
CA GLY A 233 12.07 -5.11 2.03
C GLY A 233 10.57 -4.96 2.19
N TRP A 234 9.95 -3.90 1.66
CA TRP A 234 8.51 -3.70 1.74
C TRP A 234 7.71 -4.80 1.03
N PRO A 235 8.01 -5.18 -0.22
CA PRO A 235 7.37 -6.34 -0.84
C PRO A 235 7.58 -7.64 -0.06
N TYR A 236 8.75 -7.84 0.51
CA TYR A 236 9.02 -9.00 1.38
C TYR A 236 8.13 -9.00 2.62
N GLU A 237 8.02 -7.87 3.34
CA GLU A 237 7.17 -7.75 4.53
C GLU A 237 5.69 -8.01 4.22
N THR A 238 5.18 -7.48 3.11
CA THR A 238 3.80 -7.77 2.67
C THR A 238 3.62 -9.27 2.38
N THR A 239 4.56 -9.88 1.67
CA THR A 239 4.53 -11.32 1.38
C THR A 239 4.56 -12.16 2.66
N LEU A 240 5.45 -11.81 3.60
CA LEU A 240 5.59 -12.50 4.88
C LEU A 240 4.32 -12.37 5.73
N ALA A 241 3.77 -11.17 5.85
CA ALA A 241 2.55 -10.93 6.64
C ALA A 241 1.36 -11.71 6.08
N LEU A 242 1.13 -11.66 4.77
CA LEU A 242 0.06 -12.42 4.12
C LEU A 242 0.28 -13.93 4.23
N GLY A 243 1.52 -14.39 4.06
CA GLY A 243 1.88 -15.79 4.26
C GLY A 243 1.53 -16.26 5.67
N ARG A 244 1.91 -15.50 6.70
CA ARG A 244 1.58 -15.81 8.08
C ARG A 244 0.08 -15.82 8.33
N LEU A 245 -0.68 -14.86 7.84
CA LEU A 245 -2.14 -14.82 7.97
C LEU A 245 -2.84 -16.03 7.33
N VAL A 246 -2.30 -16.56 6.23
CA VAL A 246 -2.81 -17.79 5.60
C VAL A 246 -2.40 -19.01 6.42
N PHE A 247 -1.09 -19.24 6.63
CA PHE A 247 -0.58 -20.48 7.20
C PHE A 247 -0.92 -20.66 8.69
N SER A 248 -1.11 -19.57 9.44
CA SER A 248 -1.61 -19.62 10.82
C SER A 248 -3.12 -19.90 10.93
N GLY A 249 -3.84 -19.89 9.80
CA GLY A 249 -5.29 -20.11 9.78
C GLY A 249 -6.14 -18.89 10.11
N VAL A 250 -5.58 -17.68 10.19
CA VAL A 250 -6.38 -16.45 10.40
C VAL A 250 -7.39 -16.27 9.27
N MET A 251 -6.98 -16.46 8.00
CA MET A 251 -7.90 -16.35 6.87
C MET A 251 -8.90 -17.50 6.77
N GLU A 252 -8.61 -18.65 7.37
CA GLU A 252 -9.56 -19.75 7.56
C GLU A 252 -10.60 -19.40 8.62
N LYS A 253 -10.14 -18.87 9.75
CA LYS A 253 -11.00 -18.50 10.90
C LYS A 253 -11.97 -17.37 10.58
N TYR A 254 -11.56 -16.42 9.72
CA TYR A 254 -12.37 -15.26 9.33
C TYR A 254 -12.60 -15.25 7.80
N PRO A 255 -13.39 -16.19 7.27
CA PRO A 255 -13.50 -16.43 5.83
C PRO A 255 -14.19 -15.29 5.05
N THR A 256 -14.97 -14.46 5.71
CA THR A 256 -15.65 -13.30 5.11
C THR A 256 -14.78 -12.05 5.07
N LEU A 257 -13.68 -12.04 5.83
CA LEU A 257 -12.79 -10.88 5.91
C LEU A 257 -12.04 -10.68 4.59
N ARG A 258 -12.09 -9.46 4.08
CA ARG A 258 -11.44 -9.08 2.82
C ARG A 258 -10.17 -8.30 3.12
N TRP A 259 -9.07 -8.74 2.52
CA TRP A 259 -7.76 -8.13 2.62
C TRP A 259 -7.42 -7.42 1.32
N ILE A 260 -6.93 -6.19 1.42
CA ILE A 260 -6.41 -5.42 0.29
C ILE A 260 -4.90 -5.27 0.50
N ALA A 261 -4.14 -5.88 -0.38
CA ALA A 261 -2.68 -5.89 -0.31
C ALA A 261 -2.07 -4.84 -1.22
N HIS A 262 -1.18 -4.03 -0.65
CA HIS A 262 -0.41 -3.03 -1.39
C HIS A 262 0.63 -3.66 -2.31
N HIS A 263 1.06 -2.94 -3.36
CA HIS A 263 2.06 -3.37 -4.34
C HIS A 263 1.69 -4.69 -5.04
N CYS A 264 0.43 -4.79 -5.47
CA CYS A 264 -0.10 -5.95 -6.23
C CYS A 264 0.08 -7.29 -5.51
N GLY A 265 -0.07 -7.31 -4.18
CA GLY A 265 0.16 -8.53 -3.39
C GLY A 265 1.64 -8.94 -3.31
N ALA A 266 2.53 -8.02 -3.66
CA ALA A 266 3.98 -8.14 -3.54
C ALA A 266 4.56 -9.33 -4.33
N MET A 267 5.26 -10.27 -3.67
CA MET A 267 5.91 -11.40 -4.34
C MET A 267 4.96 -12.59 -4.58
N ILE A 268 3.74 -12.57 -4.04
CA ILE A 268 2.83 -13.73 -4.08
C ILE A 268 2.49 -14.16 -5.50
N PRO A 269 2.07 -13.29 -6.44
CA PRO A 269 1.77 -13.70 -7.80
C PRO A 269 2.95 -14.36 -8.52
N PHE A 270 4.14 -13.84 -8.30
CA PHE A 270 5.37 -14.34 -8.91
C PHE A 270 5.82 -15.68 -8.32
N LEU A 271 5.59 -15.94 -7.02
CA LEU A 271 6.07 -17.13 -6.31
C LEU A 271 5.01 -18.25 -6.19
N THR A 272 3.93 -18.18 -6.95
CA THR A 272 2.76 -19.08 -6.86
C THR A 272 3.15 -20.56 -6.83
N ALA A 273 4.02 -21.00 -7.75
CA ALA A 273 4.46 -22.39 -7.83
C ALA A 273 5.30 -22.85 -6.63
N ARG A 274 5.94 -21.91 -5.90
CA ARG A 274 6.66 -22.25 -4.66
C ARG A 274 5.71 -22.42 -3.48
N ILE A 275 4.56 -21.71 -3.49
CA ILE A 275 3.60 -21.70 -2.38
C ILE A 275 2.64 -22.92 -2.48
N ALA A 276 2.32 -23.36 -3.71
CA ALA A 276 1.17 -24.20 -3.96
C ALA A 276 1.20 -25.62 -3.36
N PRO A 277 2.25 -26.44 -3.44
CA PRO A 277 2.11 -27.86 -3.07
C PRO A 277 3.12 -28.37 -2.03
N GLN A 278 3.73 -27.55 -1.20
CA GLN A 278 4.75 -28.05 -0.27
C GLN A 278 4.10 -28.72 0.94
N PRO A 279 4.36 -30.01 1.22
CA PRO A 279 4.17 -30.56 2.53
C PRO A 279 5.19 -29.88 3.44
N LEU A 280 4.75 -28.81 4.10
CA LEU A 280 5.59 -28.13 5.05
C LEU A 280 5.79 -29.04 6.26
N GLN A 281 7.03 -29.35 6.56
CA GLN A 281 7.40 -30.29 7.63
C GLN A 281 7.28 -29.69 9.02
N ASP A 282 6.96 -28.40 9.13
CA ASP A 282 6.72 -27.72 10.40
C ASP A 282 5.35 -28.05 10.96
N GLY A 283 5.33 -28.69 12.13
CA GLY A 283 4.10 -28.95 12.89
C GLY A 283 3.35 -27.69 13.35
N GLU A 284 3.80 -26.50 12.97
CA GLU A 284 3.19 -25.21 13.28
C GLU A 284 2.10 -24.77 12.30
N ILE A 285 1.93 -25.47 11.16
CA ILE A 285 0.92 -25.10 10.18
C ILE A 285 -0.43 -25.54 10.65
N THR A 286 -1.34 -24.58 10.77
CA THR A 286 -2.74 -24.84 11.01
C THR A 286 -3.29 -25.71 9.88
N LYS A 287 -4.07 -26.74 10.22
CA LYS A 287 -4.76 -27.56 9.21
C LYS A 287 -5.78 -26.69 8.49
N LEU A 288 -5.41 -26.23 7.30
CA LEU A 288 -6.31 -25.52 6.41
C LEU A 288 -7.26 -26.50 5.73
N THR A 289 -8.53 -26.11 5.54
CA THR A 289 -9.53 -26.92 4.84
C THR A 289 -9.37 -26.88 3.33
N LYS A 290 -8.62 -25.89 2.81
CA LYS A 290 -8.35 -25.69 1.38
C LYS A 290 -6.85 -25.53 1.14
N PRO A 291 -6.38 -25.78 -0.10
CA PRO A 291 -5.01 -25.45 -0.48
C PRO A 291 -4.67 -23.98 -0.17
N PRO A 292 -3.46 -23.67 0.37
CA PRO A 292 -3.06 -22.31 0.73
C PRO A 292 -3.27 -21.29 -0.39
N ILE A 293 -3.07 -21.70 -1.63
CA ILE A 293 -3.20 -20.85 -2.81
C ILE A 293 -4.62 -20.26 -2.97
N GLU A 294 -5.65 -20.97 -2.52
CA GLU A 294 -7.03 -20.49 -2.60
C GLU A 294 -7.29 -19.31 -1.64
N TYR A 295 -6.60 -19.27 -0.51
CA TYR A 295 -6.69 -18.12 0.42
C TYR A 295 -5.99 -16.90 -0.16
N PHE A 296 -4.81 -17.08 -0.77
CA PHE A 296 -4.10 -15.98 -1.43
C PHE A 296 -4.91 -15.38 -2.59
N ARG A 297 -5.60 -16.20 -3.38
CA ARG A 297 -6.45 -15.73 -4.50
C ARG A 297 -7.65 -14.89 -4.08
N ARG A 298 -8.05 -14.95 -2.82
CA ARG A 298 -9.16 -14.15 -2.27
C ARG A 298 -8.74 -12.75 -1.85
N ILE A 299 -7.45 -12.46 -1.86
CA ILE A 299 -6.90 -11.15 -1.54
C ILE A 299 -7.17 -10.21 -2.71
N TYR A 300 -7.58 -8.98 -2.41
CA TYR A 300 -7.59 -7.90 -3.38
C TYR A 300 -6.19 -7.29 -3.46
N ALA A 301 -5.75 -6.95 -4.65
CA ALA A 301 -4.42 -6.40 -4.90
C ALA A 301 -4.53 -5.10 -5.71
N ASP A 302 -3.75 -4.10 -5.34
CA ASP A 302 -3.71 -2.84 -6.08
C ASP A 302 -2.83 -2.90 -7.33
N THR A 303 -2.73 -1.76 -8.04
CA THR A 303 -1.92 -1.62 -9.26
C THR A 303 -0.61 -0.86 -9.04
N VAL A 304 -0.17 -0.69 -7.79
CA VAL A 304 1.03 0.08 -7.45
C VAL A 304 2.31 -0.68 -7.82
N LEU A 305 2.67 -0.61 -9.09
CA LEU A 305 3.83 -1.29 -9.68
C LEU A 305 4.66 -0.36 -10.59
N GLY A 306 4.62 0.95 -10.32
CA GLY A 306 5.40 1.95 -11.06
C GLY A 306 5.15 1.98 -12.58
N GLY A 307 3.93 1.62 -13.03
CA GLY A 307 3.58 1.61 -14.45
C GLY A 307 4.12 0.40 -15.22
N ASN A 308 4.53 -0.68 -14.55
CA ASN A 308 5.03 -1.90 -15.20
C ASN A 308 3.88 -2.83 -15.61
N THR A 309 3.48 -2.81 -16.89
CA THR A 309 2.41 -3.64 -17.44
C THR A 309 2.69 -5.14 -17.30
N ALA A 310 3.94 -5.60 -17.43
CA ALA A 310 4.27 -7.02 -17.28
C ALA A 310 4.04 -7.51 -15.86
N SER A 311 4.41 -6.71 -14.86
CA SER A 311 4.14 -7.04 -13.45
C SER A 311 2.64 -7.02 -13.14
N MET A 312 1.89 -6.05 -13.70
CA MET A 312 0.42 -6.02 -13.58
C MET A 312 -0.23 -7.25 -14.22
N MET A 313 0.26 -7.72 -15.38
CA MET A 313 -0.21 -8.95 -16.01
C MET A 313 0.10 -10.20 -15.17
N CYS A 314 1.22 -10.23 -14.43
CA CYS A 314 1.50 -11.29 -13.47
C CYS A 314 0.46 -11.30 -12.34
N GLY A 315 0.15 -10.13 -11.77
CA GLY A 315 -0.92 -9.97 -10.78
C GLY A 315 -2.28 -10.40 -11.33
N TYR A 316 -2.63 -9.94 -12.52
CA TYR A 316 -3.88 -10.30 -13.19
C TYR A 316 -4.02 -11.81 -13.43
N ALA A 317 -2.96 -12.47 -13.88
CA ALA A 317 -2.97 -13.92 -14.09
C ALA A 317 -3.20 -14.71 -12.79
N PHE A 318 -2.85 -14.13 -11.65
CA PHE A 318 -3.02 -14.75 -10.35
C PHE A 318 -4.36 -14.41 -9.67
N PHE A 319 -4.69 -13.12 -9.57
CA PHE A 319 -5.86 -12.63 -8.85
C PHE A 319 -7.13 -12.55 -9.73
N GLY A 320 -6.99 -12.44 -11.05
CA GLY A 320 -8.08 -12.09 -11.95
C GLY A 320 -8.51 -10.63 -11.84
N ALA A 321 -9.26 -10.15 -12.84
CA ALA A 321 -9.74 -8.78 -12.86
C ALA A 321 -10.63 -8.42 -11.65
N ASP A 322 -11.36 -9.39 -11.11
CA ASP A 322 -12.33 -9.19 -10.02
C ASP A 322 -11.67 -8.89 -8.66
N HIS A 323 -10.38 -9.19 -8.50
CA HIS A 323 -9.62 -8.94 -7.29
C HIS A 323 -8.48 -7.91 -7.48
N MET A 324 -8.44 -7.21 -8.60
CA MET A 324 -7.52 -6.09 -8.79
C MET A 324 -8.24 -4.75 -8.59
N LEU A 325 -7.54 -3.79 -7.95
CA LEU A 325 -8.03 -2.47 -7.62
C LEU A 325 -7.06 -1.42 -8.16
N PHE A 326 -7.59 -0.36 -8.75
CA PHE A 326 -6.75 0.79 -9.09
C PHE A 326 -6.17 1.39 -7.81
N GLY A 327 -4.86 1.56 -7.77
CA GLY A 327 -4.11 2.16 -6.69
C GLY A 327 -2.82 2.78 -7.21
N THR A 328 -2.40 3.92 -6.66
CA THR A 328 -1.28 4.71 -7.20
C THR A 328 -0.17 5.01 -6.23
N ASP A 329 -0.39 4.87 -4.93
CA ASP A 329 0.55 5.29 -3.88
C ASP A 329 0.79 6.82 -3.87
N TYR A 330 -0.11 7.59 -4.51
CA TYR A 330 0.01 9.05 -4.57
C TYR A 330 0.00 9.66 -3.15
N PRO A 331 0.86 10.64 -2.84
CA PRO A 331 1.78 11.35 -3.72
C PRO A 331 3.24 10.86 -3.66
N TYR A 332 3.52 9.68 -3.12
CA TYR A 332 4.91 9.24 -2.92
C TYR A 332 5.69 9.09 -4.23
N PRO A 333 5.15 8.46 -5.29
CA PRO A 333 5.87 8.32 -6.55
C PRO A 333 5.77 9.57 -7.46
N GLY A 334 4.89 10.52 -7.13
CA GLY A 334 4.66 11.76 -7.88
C GLY A 334 3.70 11.62 -9.07
N ASP A 335 3.39 12.78 -9.70
CA ASP A 335 2.37 12.89 -10.76
C ASP A 335 2.66 11.96 -11.96
N ALA A 336 3.90 11.93 -12.44
CA ALA A 336 4.29 11.12 -13.60
C ALA A 336 4.11 9.60 -13.37
N ALA A 337 4.32 9.12 -12.17
CA ALA A 337 4.11 7.71 -11.86
C ALA A 337 2.62 7.35 -11.81
N HIS A 338 1.77 8.29 -11.39
CA HIS A 338 0.32 8.11 -11.45
C HIS A 338 -0.16 7.93 -12.90
N GLU A 339 0.27 8.81 -13.81
CA GLU A 339 -0.03 8.69 -15.25
C GLU A 339 0.50 7.37 -15.83
N ALA A 340 1.74 6.99 -15.48
CA ALA A 340 2.33 5.73 -15.93
C ALA A 340 1.53 4.49 -15.50
N ILE A 341 0.90 4.50 -14.31
CA ILE A 341 0.05 3.40 -13.84
C ILE A 341 -1.22 3.31 -14.69
N ILE A 342 -1.90 4.45 -14.97
CA ILE A 342 -3.09 4.50 -15.82
C ILE A 342 -2.77 3.95 -17.21
N GLU A 343 -1.69 4.42 -17.82
CA GLU A 343 -1.25 3.95 -19.12
C GLU A 343 -0.90 2.45 -19.11
N ALA A 344 -0.25 1.97 -18.04
CA ALA A 344 0.11 0.56 -17.94
C ALA A 344 -1.13 -0.34 -17.89
N ILE A 345 -2.20 0.06 -17.17
CA ILE A 345 -3.49 -0.63 -17.19
C ILE A 345 -4.10 -0.58 -18.60
N GLY A 346 -4.02 0.59 -19.27
CA GLY A 346 -4.44 0.75 -20.66
C GLY A 346 -3.77 -0.24 -21.62
N ARG A 347 -2.48 -0.54 -21.42
CA ARG A 347 -1.68 -1.49 -22.20
C ARG A 347 -1.89 -2.97 -21.83
N MET A 348 -2.59 -3.30 -20.73
CA MET A 348 -2.88 -4.68 -20.37
C MET A 348 -3.71 -5.35 -21.47
N LYS A 349 -3.37 -6.58 -21.83
CA LYS A 349 -4.09 -7.39 -22.81
C LYS A 349 -5.31 -8.07 -22.18
N ILE A 350 -6.27 -7.26 -21.76
CA ILE A 350 -7.52 -7.64 -21.14
C ILE A 350 -8.68 -6.84 -21.75
N THR A 351 -9.92 -7.26 -21.52
CA THR A 351 -11.11 -6.59 -22.07
C THR A 351 -11.33 -5.22 -21.46
N GLY A 352 -12.08 -4.35 -22.14
CA GLY A 352 -12.50 -3.05 -21.60
C GLY A 352 -13.31 -3.17 -20.31
N GLU A 353 -14.16 -4.22 -20.21
CA GLU A 353 -14.91 -4.52 -18.99
C GLU A 353 -14.00 -4.87 -17.80
N GLU A 354 -12.96 -5.66 -18.03
CA GLU A 354 -11.98 -5.99 -16.99
C GLU A 354 -11.16 -4.77 -16.55
N LYS A 355 -10.79 -3.88 -17.49
CA LYS A 355 -10.18 -2.59 -17.15
C LYS A 355 -11.11 -1.74 -16.28
N ALA A 356 -12.40 -1.66 -16.64
CA ALA A 356 -13.41 -0.93 -15.86
C ALA A 356 -13.59 -1.53 -14.45
N LYS A 357 -13.50 -2.86 -14.29
CA LYS A 357 -13.48 -3.50 -12.97
C LYS A 357 -12.31 -3.01 -12.15
N ILE A 358 -11.10 -3.03 -12.71
CA ILE A 358 -9.87 -2.58 -12.03
C ILE A 358 -9.97 -1.10 -11.67
N PHE A 359 -10.37 -0.24 -12.61
CA PHE A 359 -10.41 1.20 -12.38
C PHE A 359 -11.43 1.65 -11.34
N SER A 360 -12.64 1.06 -11.29
CA SER A 360 -13.66 1.57 -10.37
C SER A 360 -14.68 0.54 -9.88
N LYS A 361 -15.14 -0.42 -10.71
CA LYS A 361 -16.31 -1.26 -10.37
C LYS A 361 -16.04 -2.12 -9.13
N ASN A 362 -14.82 -2.71 -9.01
CA ASN A 362 -14.45 -3.51 -7.85
C ASN A 362 -14.43 -2.67 -6.57
N ALA A 363 -13.89 -1.45 -6.65
CA ALA A 363 -13.88 -0.52 -5.52
C ALA A 363 -15.31 -0.17 -5.07
N LYS A 364 -16.20 0.15 -6.02
CA LYS A 364 -17.61 0.41 -5.72
C LYS A 364 -18.29 -0.77 -5.04
N GLN A 365 -18.12 -1.96 -5.60
CA GLN A 365 -18.71 -3.17 -5.03
C GLN A 365 -18.16 -3.47 -3.62
N LEU A 366 -16.82 -3.40 -3.46
CA LEU A 366 -16.15 -3.72 -2.20
C LEU A 366 -16.53 -2.79 -1.07
N LEU A 367 -16.67 -1.48 -1.36
CA LEU A 367 -16.96 -0.44 -0.38
C LEU A 367 -18.43 -0.05 -0.33
N LYS A 368 -19.28 -0.66 -1.15
CA LYS A 368 -20.71 -0.34 -1.27
C LYS A 368 -20.90 1.17 -1.53
N LEU A 369 -20.16 1.69 -2.52
CA LEU A 369 -20.29 3.08 -2.98
C LEU A 369 -21.41 3.21 -4.03
N ALA A 370 -22.00 4.40 -4.06
CA ALA A 370 -23.00 4.75 -5.05
C ALA A 370 -22.41 4.95 -6.46
#